data_15adfa4b033c274d631585da077c6916
#
_entry.id   15adfa4b033c274d631585da077c6916
#
_cell.length_a   1.000
_cell.length_b   1.000
_cell.length_c   1.000
_cell.angle_alpha   90.00
_cell.angle_beta   90.00
_cell.angle_gamma   90.00
#
_symmetry.space_group_name_H-M   'P 1'
#
loop_
_entity.id
_entity.type
_entity.pdbx_description
1 polymer ?
#
loop_
_entity_poly.entity_id
_entity_poly.type
_entity_poly.pdbx_seq_one_letter_code
_entity_poly.pdbx_strand_id
1 'polypeptide(L)'
;MAQKAITIYTPPDAAPHIYAEDDAQLYRAIFGRSGITEGDEMLACSLVDNNTVRLASGTFVNQGYIVCVPGGSYEDLTVESGTQNMYRKDLLVAEFARGGGSAADAHVFRVVKGVPAASASAASDPVLTQDNLASGGNKRQEALYRINVNGLSIESIERVAPYVGSFYV
;
A
#
# COMPACT_ATOMS: atom_id res chain seq x y z
N MET A 1 -14.29 18.04 -21.86
CA MET A 1 -14.40 16.81 -22.67
C MET A 1 -14.27 15.63 -21.73
N ALA A 2 -15.19 14.68 -21.79
CA ALA A 2 -15.25 13.56 -20.85
C ALA A 2 -14.52 12.31 -21.32
N GLN A 3 -14.12 12.23 -22.58
CA GLN A 3 -13.43 11.06 -23.11
C GLN A 3 -11.98 11.37 -23.44
N LYS A 4 -11.10 10.36 -23.29
CA LYS A 4 -9.68 10.47 -23.62
C LYS A 4 -9.20 9.18 -24.28
N ALA A 5 -8.55 9.30 -25.42
CA ALA A 5 -7.88 8.17 -26.07
C ALA A 5 -6.46 8.08 -25.54
N ILE A 6 -6.07 6.90 -25.06
CA ILE A 6 -4.74 6.67 -24.48
C ILE A 6 -3.79 6.07 -25.51
N THR A 7 -4.26 5.10 -26.30
CA THR A 7 -3.43 4.37 -27.27
C THR A 7 -3.53 5.04 -28.64
N ILE A 8 -2.86 6.17 -28.82
CA ILE A 8 -2.76 6.90 -30.06
C ILE A 8 -1.33 7.35 -30.33
N TYR A 9 -0.99 7.52 -31.60
CA TYR A 9 0.30 8.09 -31.99
C TYR A 9 0.34 9.58 -31.68
N THR A 10 1.44 10.02 -31.07
CA THR A 10 1.71 11.45 -30.80
C THR A 10 3.02 11.82 -31.46
N PRO A 11 3.06 12.86 -32.31
CA PRO A 11 4.31 13.34 -32.91
C PRO A 11 5.34 13.74 -31.83
N PRO A 12 6.66 13.63 -32.13
CA PRO A 12 7.71 13.92 -31.15
C PRO A 12 7.67 15.32 -30.54
N ASP A 13 7.17 16.30 -31.29
CA ASP A 13 7.12 17.70 -30.86
C ASP A 13 5.81 18.07 -30.15
N ALA A 14 4.87 17.13 -30.04
CA ALA A 14 3.60 17.38 -29.37
C ALA A 14 3.75 17.24 -27.85
N ALA A 15 2.86 17.90 -27.11
CA ALA A 15 2.79 17.72 -25.65
C ALA A 15 2.48 16.25 -25.30
N PRO A 16 3.06 15.72 -24.22
CA PRO A 16 2.71 14.38 -23.74
C PRO A 16 1.23 14.24 -23.52
N HIS A 17 0.66 13.09 -23.89
CA HIS A 17 -0.77 12.82 -23.66
C HIS A 17 -1.00 11.68 -22.66
N ILE A 18 0.04 10.95 -22.28
CA ILE A 18 -0.02 9.91 -21.27
C ILE A 18 0.58 10.44 -19.97
N TYR A 19 -0.20 10.38 -18.91
CA TYR A 19 0.19 10.79 -17.57
C TYR A 19 0.00 9.64 -16.59
N ALA A 20 0.48 9.78 -15.36
CA ALA A 20 0.34 8.76 -14.33
C ALA A 20 -1.12 8.36 -14.08
N GLU A 21 -2.04 9.30 -14.20
CA GLU A 21 -3.49 9.05 -14.07
C GLU A 21 -4.02 8.13 -15.18
N ASP A 22 -3.46 8.21 -16.36
CA ASP A 22 -3.84 7.36 -17.50
C ASP A 22 -3.39 5.93 -17.28
N ASP A 23 -2.16 5.75 -16.80
CA ASP A 23 -1.65 4.44 -16.42
C ASP A 23 -2.46 3.85 -15.27
N ALA A 24 -2.77 4.64 -14.25
CA ALA A 24 -3.60 4.21 -13.13
C ALA A 24 -5.00 3.79 -13.59
N GLN A 25 -5.60 4.50 -14.55
CA GLN A 25 -6.89 4.13 -15.16
C GLN A 25 -6.79 2.75 -15.82
N LEU A 26 -5.72 2.50 -16.57
CA LEU A 26 -5.49 1.22 -17.22
C LEU A 26 -5.33 0.09 -16.20
N TYR A 27 -4.53 0.31 -15.16
CA TYR A 27 -4.30 -0.71 -14.14
C TYR A 27 -5.57 -0.98 -13.32
N ARG A 28 -6.40 0.02 -13.04
CA ARG A 28 -7.72 -0.22 -12.43
C ARG A 28 -8.58 -1.11 -13.31
N ALA A 29 -8.56 -0.88 -14.62
CA ALA A 29 -9.33 -1.70 -15.57
C ALA A 29 -8.85 -3.15 -15.59
N ILE A 30 -7.52 -3.37 -15.49
CA ILE A 30 -6.91 -4.71 -15.52
C ILE A 30 -7.15 -5.46 -14.19
N PHE A 31 -6.86 -4.82 -13.06
CA PHE A 31 -6.87 -5.48 -11.75
C PHE A 31 -8.23 -5.44 -11.05
N GLY A 32 -9.07 -4.48 -11.37
CA GLY A 32 -10.44 -4.36 -10.86
C GLY A 32 -10.55 -3.84 -9.43
N ARG A 33 -9.56 -4.05 -8.58
CA ARG A 33 -9.55 -3.59 -7.18
C ARG A 33 -8.12 -3.43 -6.68
N SER A 34 -7.96 -2.74 -5.54
CA SER A 34 -6.66 -2.62 -4.87
C SER A 34 -6.25 -3.94 -4.23
N GLY A 35 -4.95 -4.22 -4.23
CA GLY A 35 -4.42 -5.42 -3.60
C GLY A 35 -3.01 -5.77 -4.04
N ILE A 36 -2.54 -6.91 -3.55
CA ILE A 36 -1.22 -7.47 -3.88
C ILE A 36 -1.34 -8.26 -5.17
N THR A 37 -0.49 -7.97 -6.15
CA THR A 37 -0.49 -8.73 -7.41
C THR A 37 0.23 -10.07 -7.21
N GLU A 38 -0.14 -11.07 -8.01
CA GLU A 38 0.60 -12.31 -8.09
C GLU A 38 1.94 -12.08 -8.79
N GLY A 39 2.96 -12.78 -8.37
CA GLY A 39 4.30 -12.67 -8.91
C GLY A 39 5.33 -12.22 -7.86
N ASP A 40 6.61 -12.40 -8.18
CA ASP A 40 7.69 -12.25 -7.22
C ASP A 40 7.38 -13.03 -5.93
N GLU A 41 7.59 -12.43 -4.77
CA GLU A 41 7.28 -13.05 -3.48
C GLU A 41 5.97 -12.50 -2.87
N MET A 42 5.15 -11.84 -3.71
CA MET A 42 3.82 -11.34 -3.35
C MET A 42 3.82 -10.52 -2.05
N LEU A 43 4.86 -9.69 -1.85
CA LEU A 43 5.00 -8.83 -0.66
C LEU A 43 4.82 -9.60 0.65
N ALA A 44 5.28 -10.84 0.73
CA ALA A 44 5.19 -11.62 1.96
C ALA A 44 5.85 -10.86 3.12
N CYS A 45 5.18 -10.83 4.27
CA CYS A 45 5.66 -10.10 5.43
C CYS A 45 6.11 -11.07 6.51
N SER A 46 7.31 -10.86 7.02
CA SER A 46 7.91 -11.69 8.06
C SER A 46 8.48 -10.85 9.19
N LEU A 47 8.60 -11.46 10.37
CA LEU A 47 9.22 -10.85 11.54
C LEU A 47 10.73 -10.98 11.44
N VAL A 48 11.45 -9.86 11.58
CA VAL A 48 12.92 -9.82 11.65
C VAL A 48 13.38 -9.85 13.10
N ASP A 49 12.79 -8.99 13.91
CA ASP A 49 13.02 -8.92 15.35
C ASP A 49 11.76 -8.38 16.05
N ASN A 50 11.84 -8.07 17.33
CA ASN A 50 10.69 -7.64 18.13
C ASN A 50 10.00 -6.37 17.61
N ASN A 51 10.68 -5.57 16.79
CA ASN A 51 10.20 -4.26 16.34
C ASN A 51 10.45 -4.00 14.85
N THR A 52 10.80 -5.03 14.09
CA THR A 52 11.07 -4.90 12.65
C THR A 52 10.35 -5.98 11.87
N VAL A 53 9.62 -5.57 10.85
CA VAL A 53 9.00 -6.48 9.87
C VAL A 53 9.65 -6.29 8.52
N ARG A 54 9.68 -7.34 7.72
CA ARG A 54 10.26 -7.35 6.38
C ARG A 54 9.19 -7.65 5.34
N LEU A 55 9.10 -6.78 4.34
CA LEU A 55 8.36 -7.05 3.11
C LEU A 55 9.31 -7.66 2.09
N ALA A 56 8.99 -8.83 1.60
CA ALA A 56 9.65 -9.44 0.46
C ALA A 56 9.22 -8.73 -0.84
N SER A 57 9.89 -9.06 -1.94
CA SER A 57 9.59 -8.47 -3.25
C SER A 57 8.14 -8.71 -3.68
N GLY A 58 7.61 -7.76 -4.41
CA GLY A 58 6.23 -7.82 -4.93
C GLY A 58 5.69 -6.44 -5.25
N THR A 59 4.45 -6.43 -5.72
CA THR A 59 3.78 -5.22 -6.22
C THR A 59 2.41 -5.05 -5.59
N PHE A 60 2.09 -3.82 -5.21
CA PHE A 60 0.78 -3.44 -4.70
C PHE A 60 0.10 -2.43 -5.63
N VAL A 61 -1.17 -2.66 -5.91
CA VAL A 61 -2.02 -1.75 -6.68
C VAL A 61 -2.94 -1.00 -5.73
N ASN A 62 -2.81 0.32 -5.69
CA ASN A 62 -3.61 1.21 -4.86
C ASN A 62 -4.47 2.09 -5.77
N GLN A 63 -5.70 1.65 -6.03
CA GLN A 63 -6.60 2.30 -7.01
C GLN A 63 -5.90 2.59 -8.35
N GLY A 64 -5.15 1.62 -8.85
CA GLY A 64 -4.41 1.72 -10.11
C GLY A 64 -3.01 2.29 -9.99
N TYR A 65 -2.69 3.04 -8.95
CA TYR A 65 -1.33 3.51 -8.69
C TYR A 65 -0.50 2.38 -8.08
N ILE A 66 0.71 2.20 -8.58
CA ILE A 66 1.53 1.04 -8.27
C ILE A 66 2.73 1.43 -7.41
N VAL A 67 3.00 0.64 -6.38
CA VAL A 67 4.23 0.66 -5.60
C VAL A 67 4.77 -0.76 -5.47
N CYS A 68 6.09 -0.93 -5.50
CA CYS A 68 6.69 -2.25 -5.43
C CYS A 68 7.93 -2.28 -4.55
N VAL A 69 8.25 -3.48 -4.08
CA VAL A 69 9.59 -3.87 -3.64
C VAL A 69 10.17 -4.68 -4.80
N PRO A 70 11.23 -4.20 -5.47
CA PRO A 70 11.76 -4.87 -6.67
C PRO A 70 12.20 -6.30 -6.41
N GLY A 71 12.12 -7.13 -7.45
CA GLY A 71 12.57 -8.52 -7.39
C GLY A 71 14.02 -8.63 -6.91
N GLY A 72 14.29 -9.56 -6.02
CA GLY A 72 15.61 -9.73 -5.40
C GLY A 72 15.91 -8.75 -4.27
N SER A 73 14.97 -7.87 -3.92
CA SER A 73 15.08 -6.90 -2.83
C SER A 73 14.07 -7.17 -1.72
N TYR A 74 14.21 -6.45 -0.63
CA TYR A 74 13.25 -6.44 0.46
C TYR A 74 13.21 -5.05 1.11
N GLU A 75 12.15 -4.78 1.86
CA GLU A 75 12.01 -3.53 2.63
C GLU A 75 11.78 -3.87 4.11
N ASP A 76 12.64 -3.36 4.97
CA ASP A 76 12.49 -3.47 6.42
C ASP A 76 11.79 -2.24 6.98
N LEU A 77 10.75 -2.46 7.77
CA LEU A 77 9.93 -1.42 8.36
C LEU A 77 9.96 -1.53 9.88
N THR A 78 10.19 -0.40 10.54
CA THR A 78 10.20 -0.32 12.00
C THR A 78 8.77 -0.20 12.53
N VAL A 79 8.49 -1.00 13.54
CA VAL A 79 7.27 -0.92 14.35
C VAL A 79 7.66 -0.37 15.72
N GLU A 80 7.09 0.76 16.12
CA GLU A 80 7.41 1.32 17.42
C GLU A 80 7.10 0.32 18.55
N SER A 81 7.96 0.29 19.56
CA SER A 81 7.72 -0.51 20.75
C SER A 81 6.37 -0.18 21.38
N GLY A 82 5.68 -1.21 21.84
CA GLY A 82 4.41 -1.04 22.53
C GLY A 82 4.56 -0.59 23.97
N THR A 83 3.47 -0.68 24.71
CA THR A 83 3.39 -0.36 26.14
C THR A 83 3.26 -1.65 26.93
N GLN A 84 4.04 -1.80 27.98
CA GLN A 84 3.99 -2.99 28.82
C GLN A 84 2.56 -3.24 29.35
N ASN A 85 2.11 -4.50 29.28
CA ASN A 85 0.78 -4.94 29.68
C ASN A 85 -0.38 -4.34 28.85
N MET A 86 -0.09 -3.83 27.66
CA MET A 86 -1.10 -3.33 26.73
C MET A 86 -0.99 -4.00 25.37
N TYR A 87 -2.07 -3.90 24.58
CA TYR A 87 -2.16 -4.44 23.22
C TYR A 87 -2.37 -3.28 22.24
N ARG A 88 -1.84 -3.45 21.04
CA ARG A 88 -2.00 -2.46 19.97
C ARG A 88 -2.08 -3.16 18.62
N LYS A 89 -2.88 -2.65 17.72
CA LYS A 89 -2.89 -3.07 16.31
C LYS A 89 -2.33 -1.95 15.46
N ASP A 90 -1.26 -2.25 14.73
CA ASP A 90 -0.71 -1.36 13.71
C ASP A 90 -1.06 -1.92 12.34
N LEU A 91 -1.09 -1.05 11.33
CA LEU A 91 -1.31 -1.46 9.94
C LEU A 91 -0.10 -1.10 9.09
N LEU A 92 0.44 -2.09 8.38
CA LEU A 92 1.37 -1.87 7.31
C LEU A 92 0.56 -1.53 6.07
N VAL A 93 0.79 -0.34 5.51
CA VAL A 93 -0.02 0.21 4.42
C VAL A 93 0.83 0.59 3.22
N ALA A 94 0.22 0.60 2.04
CA ALA A 94 0.69 1.36 0.90
C ALA A 94 0.04 2.74 0.95
N GLU A 95 0.84 3.79 1.05
CA GLU A 95 0.37 5.16 1.14
C GLU A 95 0.72 5.94 -0.11
N PHE A 96 -0.30 6.33 -0.86
CA PHE A 96 -0.16 7.27 -1.97
C PHE A 96 -0.49 8.68 -1.49
N ALA A 97 0.33 9.64 -1.89
CA ALA A 97 0.09 11.06 -1.62
C ALA A 97 0.45 11.89 -2.83
N ARG A 98 -0.48 12.74 -3.30
CA ARG A 98 -0.19 13.66 -4.40
C ARG A 98 0.75 14.76 -3.93
N GLY A 99 1.72 15.07 -4.78
CA GLY A 99 2.66 16.16 -4.50
C GLY A 99 2.01 17.53 -4.66
N GLY A 100 1.32 17.73 -5.75
CA GLY A 100 0.74 19.01 -6.12
C GLY A 100 1.78 20.04 -6.58
N GLY A 101 1.36 21.00 -7.39
CA GLY A 101 2.23 22.01 -7.95
C GLY A 101 3.41 21.39 -8.73
N SER A 102 4.63 21.70 -8.34
CA SER A 102 5.86 21.14 -8.92
C SER A 102 6.43 19.93 -8.16
N ALA A 103 5.79 19.51 -7.07
CA ALA A 103 6.22 18.37 -6.28
C ALA A 103 5.75 17.06 -6.89
N ALA A 104 6.61 16.04 -6.87
CA ALA A 104 6.25 14.69 -7.30
C ALA A 104 5.26 14.03 -6.32
N ASP A 105 4.44 13.13 -6.84
CA ASP A 105 3.66 12.23 -6.01
C ASP A 105 4.60 11.29 -5.23
N ALA A 106 4.14 10.81 -4.08
CA ALA A 106 4.84 9.79 -3.29
C ALA A 106 3.95 8.56 -3.13
N HIS A 107 4.56 7.39 -3.22
CA HIS A 107 3.87 6.12 -2.96
C HIS A 107 4.84 5.20 -2.23
N VAL A 108 4.57 4.94 -0.95
CA VAL A 108 5.50 4.23 -0.07
C VAL A 108 4.78 3.21 0.80
N PHE A 109 5.50 2.20 1.23
CA PHE A 109 5.06 1.32 2.32
C PHE A 109 5.44 1.95 3.65
N ARG A 110 4.50 1.95 4.59
CA ARG A 110 4.75 2.47 5.94
C ARG A 110 3.88 1.79 6.97
N VAL A 111 4.23 1.93 8.24
CA VAL A 111 3.43 1.44 9.36
C VAL A 111 2.64 2.61 9.96
N VAL A 112 1.33 2.43 10.03
CA VAL A 112 0.42 3.35 10.72
C VAL A 112 0.16 2.78 12.11
N LYS A 113 0.56 3.52 13.13
CA LYS A 113 0.46 3.10 14.53
C LYS A 113 -0.96 3.21 15.05
N GLY A 114 -1.41 2.17 15.73
CA GLY A 114 -2.70 2.19 16.42
C GLY A 114 -2.61 2.78 17.83
N VAL A 115 -3.70 2.66 18.56
CA VAL A 115 -3.80 3.16 19.97
C VAL A 115 -3.70 1.97 20.93
N PRO A 116 -2.85 2.05 21.97
CA PRO A 116 -2.77 1.01 22.97
C PRO A 116 -4.11 0.80 23.69
N ALA A 117 -4.43 -0.45 24.00
CA ALA A 117 -5.64 -0.86 24.69
C ALA A 117 -5.31 -1.89 25.79
N ALA A 118 -6.19 -1.99 26.77
CA ALA A 118 -5.98 -2.87 27.92
C ALA A 118 -6.12 -4.35 27.61
N SER A 119 -6.74 -4.69 26.49
CA SER A 119 -6.93 -6.09 26.03
C SER A 119 -6.82 -6.19 24.51
N ALA A 120 -6.53 -7.39 24.02
CA ALA A 120 -6.47 -7.66 22.58
C ALA A 120 -7.82 -7.38 21.90
N SER A 121 -8.93 -7.69 22.56
CA SER A 121 -10.27 -7.44 22.02
C SER A 121 -10.67 -5.96 22.00
N ALA A 122 -10.07 -5.13 22.84
CA ALA A 122 -10.30 -3.70 22.88
C ALA A 122 -9.42 -2.94 21.89
N ALA A 123 -8.31 -3.53 21.44
CA ALA A 123 -7.44 -2.92 20.43
C ALA A 123 -8.14 -2.92 19.07
N SER A 124 -8.08 -1.81 18.37
CA SER A 124 -8.67 -1.64 17.05
C SER A 124 -7.63 -1.19 16.04
N ASP A 125 -7.91 -1.45 14.76
CA ASP A 125 -7.09 -0.96 13.67
C ASP A 125 -7.07 0.58 13.66
N PRO A 126 -5.95 1.21 13.32
CA PRO A 126 -5.94 2.66 13.12
C PRO A 126 -6.84 3.07 11.95
N VAL A 127 -7.40 4.26 12.04
CA VAL A 127 -8.20 4.83 10.97
C VAL A 127 -7.28 5.28 9.84
N LEU A 128 -7.57 4.85 8.61
CA LEU A 128 -6.80 5.19 7.43
C LEU A 128 -7.46 6.32 6.64
N THR A 129 -6.64 7.14 6.00
CA THR A 129 -7.11 8.11 5.01
C THR A 129 -7.38 7.37 3.70
N GLN A 130 -8.59 7.48 3.17
CA GLN A 130 -9.02 6.71 1.99
C GLN A 130 -9.72 7.59 0.96
N ASP A 131 -9.06 8.64 0.50
CA ASP A 131 -9.57 9.46 -0.60
C ASP A 131 -9.73 8.60 -1.86
N ASN A 132 -10.70 8.95 -2.69
CA ASN A 132 -10.85 8.30 -3.99
C ASN A 132 -9.86 8.90 -4.98
N LEU A 133 -8.77 8.19 -5.26
CA LEU A 133 -7.74 8.64 -6.19
C LEU A 133 -8.24 8.72 -7.63
N ALA A 134 -9.23 7.89 -8.00
CA ALA A 134 -9.81 7.89 -9.33
C ALA A 134 -10.59 9.19 -9.64
N SER A 135 -11.07 9.89 -8.62
CA SER A 135 -11.78 11.17 -8.76
C SER A 135 -11.00 12.35 -8.20
N GLY A 136 -9.68 12.27 -8.19
CA GLY A 136 -8.81 13.39 -7.84
C GLY A 136 -8.48 13.52 -6.36
N GLY A 137 -8.72 12.49 -5.56
CA GLY A 137 -8.33 12.46 -4.15
C GLY A 137 -6.83 12.60 -3.96
N ASN A 138 -6.40 13.11 -2.81
CA ASN A 138 -5.00 13.46 -2.57
C ASN A 138 -4.20 12.39 -1.86
N LYS A 139 -4.82 11.62 -0.96
CA LYS A 139 -4.11 10.64 -0.15
C LYS A 139 -4.94 9.39 0.07
N ARG A 140 -4.31 8.23 -0.16
CA ARG A 140 -4.97 6.96 0.12
C ARG A 140 -4.01 5.96 0.74
N GLN A 141 -4.41 5.41 1.87
CA GLN A 141 -3.72 4.35 2.59
C GLN A 141 -4.53 3.06 2.44
N GLU A 142 -3.90 2.02 1.89
CA GLU A 142 -4.49 0.70 1.77
C GLU A 142 -3.70 -0.28 2.63
N ALA A 143 -4.38 -1.00 3.51
CA ALA A 143 -3.74 -1.94 4.42
C ALA A 143 -3.30 -3.21 3.69
N LEU A 144 -2.06 -3.64 3.93
CA LEU A 144 -1.53 -4.94 3.51
C LEU A 144 -1.58 -5.95 4.64
N TYR A 145 -1.05 -5.57 5.81
CA TYR A 145 -0.90 -6.44 6.97
C TYR A 145 -1.33 -5.74 8.25
N ARG A 146 -1.95 -6.51 9.13
CA ARG A 146 -2.17 -6.12 10.52
C ARG A 146 -1.03 -6.67 11.36
N ILE A 147 -0.41 -5.80 12.16
CA ILE A 147 0.68 -6.13 13.07
C ILE A 147 0.12 -6.05 14.49
N ASN A 148 0.00 -7.19 15.14
CA ASN A 148 -0.47 -7.26 16.51
C ASN A 148 0.71 -7.10 17.46
N VAL A 149 0.68 -6.07 18.28
CA VAL A 149 1.71 -5.76 19.28
C VAL A 149 1.17 -6.12 20.66
N ASN A 150 1.90 -6.97 21.39
CA ASN A 150 1.59 -7.37 22.73
C ASN A 150 2.74 -6.94 23.66
N GLY A 151 2.45 -6.05 24.59
CA GLY A 151 3.50 -5.48 25.42
C GLY A 151 4.50 -4.69 24.57
N LEU A 152 5.76 -5.00 24.66
CA LEU A 152 6.84 -4.27 23.99
C LEU A 152 7.20 -4.81 22.61
N SER A 153 6.62 -5.92 22.18
CA SER A 153 7.06 -6.62 20.96
C SER A 153 5.89 -7.03 20.08
N ILE A 154 6.21 -7.29 18.81
CA ILE A 154 5.29 -7.85 17.84
C ILE A 154 4.96 -9.29 18.21
N GLU A 155 3.66 -9.60 18.30
CA GLU A 155 3.16 -10.94 18.59
C GLU A 155 2.86 -11.72 17.32
N SER A 156 2.21 -11.10 16.35
CA SER A 156 1.79 -11.74 15.11
C SER A 156 1.57 -10.75 13.98
N ILE A 157 1.57 -11.28 12.76
CA ILE A 157 1.34 -10.53 11.52
C ILE A 157 0.27 -11.27 10.72
N GLU A 158 -0.77 -10.56 10.29
CA GLU A 158 -1.85 -11.13 9.46
C GLU A 158 -2.03 -10.32 8.18
N ARG A 159 -2.14 -11.02 7.04
CA ARG A 159 -2.47 -10.37 5.77
C ARG A 159 -3.94 -9.95 5.78
N VAL A 160 -4.19 -8.68 5.42
CA VAL A 160 -5.54 -8.12 5.29
C VAL A 160 -5.88 -7.72 3.85
N ALA A 161 -4.85 -7.46 3.01
CA ALA A 161 -5.06 -7.14 1.61
C ALA A 161 -5.44 -8.40 0.80
N PRO A 162 -6.33 -8.26 -0.20
CA PRO A 162 -6.59 -9.34 -1.15
C PRO A 162 -5.44 -9.49 -2.14
N TYR A 163 -5.33 -10.67 -2.73
CA TYR A 163 -4.58 -10.85 -3.98
C TYR A 163 -5.45 -10.45 -5.16
N VAL A 164 -4.86 -9.81 -6.17
CA VAL A 164 -5.57 -9.31 -7.34
C VAL A 164 -4.85 -9.69 -8.63
N GLY A 165 -5.58 -9.71 -9.73
CA GLY A 165 -4.98 -9.88 -11.05
C GLY A 165 -4.43 -11.27 -11.33
N SER A 166 -5.07 -12.32 -10.83
CA SER A 166 -4.73 -13.67 -11.28
C SER A 166 -5.17 -13.84 -12.74
N PHE A 167 -4.20 -13.98 -13.62
CA PHE A 167 -4.42 -14.27 -15.04
C PHE A 167 -4.39 -15.78 -15.34
N TYR A 168 -4.17 -16.60 -14.32
CA TYR A 168 -4.20 -18.06 -14.42
C TYR A 168 -5.54 -18.57 -13.95
N VAL A 169 -6.21 -19.28 -14.81
CA VAL A 169 -7.50 -19.89 -14.51
C VAL A 169 -7.31 -21.39 -14.28
#